data_da85fa77effffc621bc784494c7be838
#
_entry.id   da85fa77effffc621bc784494c7be838
#
_cell.length_a   1.000
_cell.length_b   1.000
_cell.length_c   1.000
_cell.angle_alpha   90.00
_cell.angle_beta   90.00
_cell.angle_gamma   90.00
#
_symmetry.space_group_name_H-M   'P 1'
#
loop_
_entity.id
_entity.type
_entity.pdbx_description
1 polymer ?
#
loop_
_entity_poly.entity_id
_entity_poly.type
_entity_poly.pdbx_seq_one_letter_code
_entity_poly.pdbx_strand_id
1 'polypeptide(L)'
;MLNVGVTGNIASGKSTVVELFKRWGATVIDADSLARDAQAPGNAVLAAIARRFGADVLGQDGTLDRAALRAKVMGDDAALAALNAIVHPAVQARRLELQQQARERGDAIVVNDIPLLFEVLDPAQFDVIVLVDAPVALRRTRLRALRGLSNEEADRMVAAQMPAERKRPRSTYVIENDGTLAELEKAAKKVFANLRKAAARAGVQNEAPGQTLLLTALDSKDAAAPVLQAIERRYRDAGMRVEHTTVKGLAKTLKAGTPLSIVATAHAADGARAAWEAADPPRPCRLYYLSPDPDPIAVRLDLRPWGETRVALSEEDGAGLAPRADLL
;
A
#
# COMPACT_ATOMS: atom_id res chain seq x y z
N MET A 1 8.63 -11.48 2.55
CA MET A 1 8.93 -10.22 1.83
C MET A 1 8.12 -9.09 2.45
N LEU A 2 8.72 -7.97 2.81
CA LEU A 2 8.05 -6.79 3.33
C LEU A 2 7.73 -5.82 2.18
N ASN A 3 6.45 -5.49 2.00
CA ASN A 3 5.98 -4.57 0.96
C ASN A 3 5.87 -3.15 1.53
N VAL A 4 6.78 -2.27 1.15
CA VAL A 4 6.92 -0.91 1.70
C VAL A 4 6.48 0.13 0.67
N GLY A 5 5.53 0.99 1.03
CA GLY A 5 5.21 2.19 0.27
C GLY A 5 6.09 3.35 0.76
N VAL A 6 6.82 4.00 -0.13
CA VAL A 6 7.55 5.23 0.18
C VAL A 6 6.89 6.39 -0.56
N THR A 7 6.48 7.39 0.20
CA THR A 7 5.82 8.57 -0.33
C THR A 7 6.42 9.84 0.25
N GLY A 8 6.03 10.96 -0.29
CA GLY A 8 6.48 12.28 0.17
C GLY A 8 6.14 13.36 -0.84
N ASN A 9 5.86 14.53 -0.31
CA ASN A 9 5.48 15.67 -1.13
C ASN A 9 6.67 16.15 -2.00
N ILE A 10 6.36 16.87 -3.05
CA ILE A 10 7.38 17.42 -3.96
C ILE A 10 8.50 18.13 -3.19
N ALA A 11 9.73 17.89 -3.57
CA ALA A 11 10.95 18.43 -2.96
C ALA A 11 11.15 18.05 -1.47
N SER A 12 10.47 17.02 -0.96
CA SER A 12 10.69 16.50 0.40
C SER A 12 12.02 15.74 0.58
N GLY A 13 12.65 15.32 -0.51
CA GLY A 13 13.86 14.48 -0.48
C GLY A 13 13.59 12.99 -0.56
N LYS A 14 12.36 12.59 -0.95
CA LYS A 14 11.95 11.19 -1.12
C LYS A 14 12.93 10.39 -1.97
N SER A 15 13.35 10.89 -3.13
CA SER A 15 14.27 10.19 -4.03
C SER A 15 15.64 9.89 -3.39
N THR A 16 16.14 10.78 -2.53
CA THR A 16 17.36 10.53 -1.76
C THR A 16 17.17 9.35 -0.80
N VAL A 17 16.04 9.30 -0.08
CA VAL A 17 15.74 8.20 0.84
C VAL A 17 15.56 6.88 0.10
N VAL A 18 14.85 6.88 -1.03
CA VAL A 18 14.66 5.69 -1.87
C VAL A 18 15.99 5.16 -2.37
N GLU A 19 16.89 6.04 -2.83
CA GLU A 19 18.24 5.64 -3.28
C GLU A 19 19.10 5.09 -2.13
N LEU A 20 18.96 5.64 -0.93
CA LEU A 20 19.60 5.09 0.28
C LEU A 20 19.07 3.67 0.57
N PHE A 21 17.75 3.46 0.54
CA PHE A 21 17.15 2.15 0.76
C PHE A 21 17.60 1.13 -0.27
N LYS A 22 17.69 1.53 -1.54
CA LYS A 22 18.23 0.72 -2.63
C LYS A 22 19.68 0.32 -2.37
N ARG A 23 20.53 1.26 -2.02
CA ARG A 23 21.95 0.99 -1.66
C ARG A 23 22.10 0.06 -0.46
N TRP A 24 21.14 0.05 0.46
CA TRP A 24 21.14 -0.85 1.63
C TRP A 24 20.45 -2.19 1.37
N GLY A 25 20.09 -2.49 0.12
CA GLY A 25 19.63 -3.80 -0.33
C GLY A 25 18.10 -3.96 -0.45
N ALA A 26 17.34 -2.88 -0.52
CA ALA A 26 15.95 -2.95 -0.91
C ALA A 26 15.79 -3.06 -2.43
N THR A 27 14.86 -3.88 -2.90
CA THR A 27 14.38 -3.86 -4.27
C THR A 27 13.44 -2.67 -4.44
N VAL A 28 13.68 -1.81 -5.43
CA VAL A 28 12.87 -0.60 -5.66
C VAL A 28 12.01 -0.77 -6.90
N ILE A 29 10.73 -0.46 -6.77
CA ILE A 29 9.75 -0.36 -7.85
C ILE A 29 9.33 1.13 -7.92
N ASP A 30 9.75 1.82 -8.98
CA ASP A 30 9.44 3.23 -9.23
C ASP A 30 8.18 3.34 -10.09
N ALA A 31 7.07 3.80 -9.51
CA ALA A 31 5.80 3.96 -10.19
C ALA A 31 5.85 4.96 -11.34
N ASP A 32 6.65 6.02 -11.24
CA ASP A 32 6.82 7.00 -12.31
C ASP A 32 7.58 6.39 -13.50
N SER A 33 8.55 5.50 -13.24
CA SER A 33 9.22 4.74 -14.31
C SER A 33 8.26 3.78 -14.98
N LEU A 34 7.46 3.03 -14.20
CA LEU A 34 6.45 2.13 -14.78
C LEU A 34 5.43 2.86 -15.64
N ALA A 35 5.02 4.07 -15.24
CA ALA A 35 4.13 4.89 -16.05
C ALA A 35 4.79 5.34 -17.35
N ARG A 36 6.10 5.66 -17.33
CA ARG A 36 6.85 5.99 -18.55
C ARG A 36 6.98 4.79 -19.47
N ASP A 37 7.28 3.62 -18.94
CA ASP A 37 7.44 2.38 -19.69
C ASP A 37 6.12 1.94 -20.33
N ALA A 38 5.00 2.07 -19.60
CA ALA A 38 3.66 1.79 -20.12
C ALA A 38 3.27 2.70 -21.29
N GLN A 39 3.84 3.90 -21.35
CA GLN A 39 3.62 4.89 -22.41
C GLN A 39 4.69 4.85 -23.51
N ALA A 40 5.54 3.83 -23.55
CA ALA A 40 6.55 3.67 -24.59
C ALA A 40 5.92 3.32 -25.97
N PRO A 41 6.59 3.65 -27.08
CA PRO A 41 6.14 3.31 -28.43
C PRO A 41 5.83 1.80 -28.56
N GLY A 42 4.74 1.49 -29.27
CA GLY A 42 4.28 0.10 -29.44
C GLY A 42 3.45 -0.46 -28.28
N ASN A 43 3.33 0.25 -27.17
CA ASN A 43 2.52 -0.20 -26.04
C ASN A 43 1.03 0.12 -26.26
N ALA A 44 0.15 -0.81 -25.84
CA ALA A 44 -1.30 -0.65 -25.94
C ALA A 44 -1.82 0.58 -25.16
N VAL A 45 -1.15 0.96 -24.08
CA VAL A 45 -1.47 2.16 -23.28
C VAL A 45 -1.28 3.43 -24.10
N LEU A 46 -0.14 3.56 -24.80
CA LEU A 46 0.11 4.72 -25.68
C LEU A 46 -0.93 4.80 -26.80
N ALA A 47 -1.27 3.67 -27.41
CA ALA A 47 -2.32 3.62 -28.43
C ALA A 47 -3.70 4.03 -27.87
N ALA A 48 -4.03 3.64 -26.62
CA ALA A 48 -5.26 4.05 -25.97
C ALA A 48 -5.28 5.56 -25.64
N ILE A 49 -4.15 6.13 -25.23
CA ILE A 49 -3.99 7.57 -25.01
C ILE A 49 -4.23 8.32 -26.33
N ALA A 50 -3.59 7.90 -27.43
CA ALA A 50 -3.75 8.54 -28.73
C ALA A 50 -5.20 8.45 -29.25
N ARG A 51 -5.88 7.32 -29.05
CA ARG A 51 -7.32 7.20 -29.39
C ARG A 51 -8.20 8.14 -28.58
N ARG A 52 -7.89 8.34 -27.30
CA ARG A 52 -8.72 9.17 -26.41
C ARG A 52 -8.47 10.66 -26.58
N PHE A 53 -7.22 11.06 -26.80
CA PHE A 53 -6.78 12.47 -26.79
C PHE A 53 -6.42 13.01 -28.16
N GLY A 54 -6.40 12.16 -29.20
CA GLY A 54 -6.04 12.54 -30.56
C GLY A 54 -4.59 12.16 -30.92
N ALA A 55 -4.32 12.00 -32.24
CA ALA A 55 -3.00 11.61 -32.73
C ALA A 55 -1.92 12.70 -32.52
N ASP A 56 -2.32 13.92 -32.29
CA ASP A 56 -1.46 15.07 -32.02
C ASP A 56 -0.75 15.02 -30.68
N VAL A 57 -1.10 14.05 -29.81
CA VAL A 57 -0.30 13.72 -28.60
C VAL A 57 0.89 12.81 -28.89
N LEU A 58 1.11 12.43 -30.18
CA LEU A 58 2.26 11.63 -30.59
C LEU A 58 3.25 12.50 -31.34
N GLY A 59 4.53 12.35 -31.03
CA GLY A 59 5.62 12.91 -31.78
C GLY A 59 5.78 12.24 -33.16
N GLN A 60 6.59 12.81 -34.02
CA GLN A 60 6.88 12.27 -35.37
C GLN A 60 7.56 10.89 -35.32
N ASP A 61 8.25 10.58 -34.22
CA ASP A 61 8.90 9.30 -33.94
C ASP A 61 7.97 8.28 -33.28
N GLY A 62 6.68 8.59 -33.13
CA GLY A 62 5.69 7.74 -32.46
C GLY A 62 5.79 7.72 -30.95
N THR A 63 6.65 8.53 -30.34
CA THR A 63 6.71 8.70 -28.87
C THR A 63 5.61 9.61 -28.36
N LEU A 64 5.32 9.55 -27.06
CA LEU A 64 4.35 10.44 -26.42
C LEU A 64 4.91 11.87 -26.33
N ASP A 65 4.25 12.83 -26.95
CA ASP A 65 4.45 14.26 -26.67
C ASP A 65 3.78 14.60 -25.32
N ARG A 66 4.61 14.61 -24.27
CA ARG A 66 4.14 14.90 -22.90
C ARG A 66 3.66 16.33 -22.73
N ALA A 67 4.16 17.28 -23.53
CA ALA A 67 3.73 18.67 -23.47
C ALA A 67 2.34 18.80 -24.07
N ALA A 68 2.11 18.21 -25.25
CA ALA A 68 0.81 18.19 -25.92
C ALA A 68 -0.25 17.48 -25.04
N LEU A 69 0.06 16.31 -24.48
CA LEU A 69 -0.86 15.61 -23.57
C LEU A 69 -1.15 16.43 -22.32
N ARG A 70 -0.13 17.04 -21.71
CA ARG A 70 -0.31 17.91 -20.53
C ARG A 70 -1.24 19.07 -20.85
N ALA A 71 -1.10 19.72 -22.00
CA ALA A 71 -1.96 20.83 -22.41
C ALA A 71 -3.45 20.40 -22.52
N LYS A 72 -3.72 19.14 -22.88
CA LYS A 72 -5.09 18.60 -23.00
C LYS A 72 -5.72 18.23 -21.67
N VAL A 73 -4.92 17.85 -20.66
CA VAL A 73 -5.45 17.42 -19.35
C VAL A 73 -5.33 18.50 -18.29
N MET A 74 -4.56 19.55 -18.52
CA MET A 74 -4.34 20.61 -17.57
C MET A 74 -5.59 21.50 -17.45
N GLY A 75 -6.20 21.54 -16.27
CA GLY A 75 -7.43 22.30 -16.01
C GLY A 75 -8.72 21.60 -16.46
N ASP A 76 -8.63 20.34 -16.88
CA ASP A 76 -9.78 19.49 -17.19
C ASP A 76 -9.72 18.21 -16.32
N ASP A 77 -10.49 18.20 -15.25
CA ASP A 77 -10.52 17.06 -14.31
C ASP A 77 -11.06 15.79 -14.98
N ALA A 78 -11.99 15.90 -15.92
CA ALA A 78 -12.54 14.76 -16.64
C ALA A 78 -11.51 14.16 -17.62
N ALA A 79 -10.73 15.00 -18.29
CA ALA A 79 -9.63 14.55 -19.13
C ALA A 79 -8.52 13.90 -18.30
N LEU A 80 -8.16 14.47 -17.16
CA LEU A 80 -7.19 13.88 -16.23
C LEU A 80 -7.67 12.53 -15.68
N ALA A 81 -8.93 12.41 -15.30
CA ALA A 81 -9.53 11.14 -14.84
C ALA A 81 -9.51 10.08 -15.96
N ALA A 82 -9.81 10.47 -17.22
CA ALA A 82 -9.74 9.57 -18.37
C ALA A 82 -8.30 9.08 -18.65
N LEU A 83 -7.30 9.95 -18.52
CA LEU A 83 -5.90 9.57 -18.64
C LEU A 83 -5.50 8.58 -17.55
N ASN A 84 -5.86 8.88 -16.31
CA ASN A 84 -5.58 8.01 -15.17
C ASN A 84 -6.24 6.63 -15.32
N ALA A 85 -7.49 6.56 -15.80
CA ALA A 85 -8.19 5.30 -16.07
C ALA A 85 -7.49 4.43 -17.12
N ILE A 86 -6.74 5.03 -18.04
CA ILE A 86 -5.95 4.31 -19.06
C ILE A 86 -4.62 3.84 -18.48
N VAL A 87 -3.92 4.68 -17.71
CA VAL A 87 -2.53 4.45 -17.29
C VAL A 87 -2.46 3.60 -16.01
N HIS A 88 -3.30 3.90 -15.00
CA HIS A 88 -3.19 3.27 -13.67
C HIS A 88 -3.33 1.75 -13.71
N PRO A 89 -4.25 1.12 -14.47
CA PRO A 89 -4.34 -0.35 -14.49
C PRO A 89 -3.07 -1.03 -14.98
N ALA A 90 -2.44 -0.48 -16.02
CA ALA A 90 -1.20 -1.04 -16.57
C ALA A 90 -0.02 -0.88 -15.60
N VAL A 91 0.10 0.28 -14.96
CA VAL A 91 1.12 0.50 -13.93
C VAL A 91 0.91 -0.44 -12.75
N GLN A 92 -0.32 -0.60 -12.29
CA GLN A 92 -0.67 -1.49 -11.19
C GLN A 92 -0.36 -2.94 -11.51
N ALA A 93 -0.75 -3.43 -12.71
CA ALA A 93 -0.46 -4.79 -13.15
C ALA A 93 1.06 -5.05 -13.17
N ARG A 94 1.83 -4.12 -13.75
CA ARG A 94 3.29 -4.26 -13.82
C ARG A 94 3.95 -4.22 -12.44
N ARG A 95 3.45 -3.37 -11.54
CA ARG A 95 3.91 -3.30 -10.16
C ARG A 95 3.72 -4.61 -9.43
N LEU A 96 2.53 -5.23 -9.55
CA LEU A 96 2.22 -6.52 -8.94
C LEU A 96 3.11 -7.64 -9.49
N GLU A 97 3.33 -7.65 -10.81
CA GLU A 97 4.23 -8.60 -11.46
C GLU A 97 5.66 -8.49 -10.91
N LEU A 98 6.19 -7.27 -10.80
CA LEU A 98 7.52 -7.03 -10.23
C LEU A 98 7.61 -7.41 -8.75
N GLN A 99 6.55 -7.20 -7.98
CA GLN A 99 6.46 -7.65 -6.58
C GLN A 99 6.47 -9.17 -6.51
N GLN A 100 5.77 -9.85 -7.40
CA GLN A 100 5.78 -11.31 -7.46
C GLN A 100 7.17 -11.86 -7.82
N GLN A 101 7.81 -11.28 -8.83
CA GLN A 101 9.18 -11.64 -9.19
C GLN A 101 10.18 -11.41 -8.04
N ALA A 102 10.01 -10.32 -7.29
CA ALA A 102 10.83 -10.05 -6.10
C ALA A 102 10.60 -11.09 -4.99
N ARG A 103 9.35 -11.53 -4.81
CA ARG A 103 9.00 -12.59 -3.86
C ARG A 103 9.64 -13.93 -4.26
N GLU A 104 9.59 -14.28 -5.55
CA GLU A 104 10.19 -15.49 -6.09
C GLU A 104 11.73 -15.50 -5.96
N ARG A 105 12.37 -14.34 -6.07
CA ARG A 105 13.81 -14.18 -5.80
C ARG A 105 14.16 -14.24 -4.31
N GLY A 106 13.19 -14.17 -3.41
CA GLY A 106 13.42 -14.13 -1.96
C GLY A 106 13.85 -12.74 -1.45
N ASP A 107 13.53 -11.67 -2.19
CA ASP A 107 13.87 -10.31 -1.77
C ASP A 107 13.19 -10.00 -0.43
N ALA A 108 13.98 -9.55 0.55
CA ALA A 108 13.47 -9.34 1.91
C ALA A 108 12.57 -8.09 2.02
N ILE A 109 12.89 -7.03 1.27
CA ILE A 109 12.22 -5.74 1.31
C ILE A 109 12.00 -5.24 -0.12
N VAL A 110 10.75 -4.94 -0.47
CA VAL A 110 10.37 -4.26 -1.71
C VAL A 110 9.83 -2.88 -1.36
N VAL A 111 10.47 -1.86 -1.92
CA VAL A 111 10.11 -0.45 -1.78
C VAL A 111 9.38 -0.01 -3.03
N ASN A 112 8.14 0.42 -2.89
CA ASN A 112 7.37 1.06 -3.95
C ASN A 112 7.51 2.57 -3.79
N ASP A 113 8.17 3.21 -4.73
CA ASP A 113 8.33 4.66 -4.78
C ASP A 113 7.11 5.29 -5.46
N ILE A 114 6.21 5.90 -4.66
CA ILE A 114 4.93 6.41 -5.12
C ILE A 114 4.67 7.80 -4.54
N PRO A 115 4.91 8.87 -5.30
CA PRO A 115 4.76 10.25 -4.81
C PRO A 115 3.35 10.58 -4.30
N LEU A 116 2.31 10.10 -5.00
CA LEU A 116 0.89 10.35 -4.71
C LEU A 116 0.19 9.13 -4.09
N LEU A 117 0.89 8.39 -3.22
CA LEU A 117 0.39 7.13 -2.65
C LEU A 117 -1.01 7.29 -2.05
N PHE A 118 -1.21 8.28 -1.20
CA PHE A 118 -2.47 8.51 -0.48
C PHE A 118 -3.58 9.10 -1.34
N GLU A 119 -3.23 9.66 -2.48
CA GLU A 119 -4.15 10.26 -3.44
C GLU A 119 -4.70 9.24 -4.44
N VAL A 120 -3.90 8.21 -4.78
CA VAL A 120 -4.22 7.31 -5.92
C VAL A 120 -4.32 5.83 -5.55
N LEU A 121 -3.89 5.43 -4.35
CA LEU A 121 -3.90 4.03 -3.93
C LEU A 121 -4.53 3.85 -2.54
N ASP A 122 -5.02 2.65 -2.30
CA ASP A 122 -5.38 2.21 -0.96
C ASP A 122 -4.10 1.94 -0.15
N PRO A 123 -3.86 2.65 0.97
CA PRO A 123 -2.72 2.42 1.84
C PRO A 123 -2.63 0.99 2.39
N ALA A 124 -3.76 0.28 2.49
CA ALA A 124 -3.82 -1.10 2.98
C ALA A 124 -3.08 -2.10 2.09
N GLN A 125 -2.70 -1.71 0.87
CA GLN A 125 -1.87 -2.54 -0.02
C GLN A 125 -0.42 -2.69 0.47
N PHE A 126 0.02 -1.88 1.44
CA PHE A 126 1.40 -1.87 1.92
C PHE A 126 1.47 -2.36 3.36
N ASP A 127 2.49 -3.16 3.66
CA ASP A 127 2.77 -3.60 5.03
C ASP A 127 3.27 -2.44 5.89
N VAL A 128 4.02 -1.52 5.28
CA VAL A 128 4.60 -0.34 5.91
C VAL A 128 4.52 0.83 4.95
N ILE A 129 4.20 2.00 5.46
CA ILE A 129 4.28 3.26 4.72
C ILE A 129 5.31 4.16 5.38
N VAL A 130 6.27 4.62 4.58
CA VAL A 130 7.29 5.60 4.97
C VAL A 130 6.97 6.92 4.27
N LEU A 131 6.69 7.95 5.05
CA LEU A 131 6.54 9.32 4.57
C LEU A 131 7.87 10.05 4.72
N VAL A 132 8.41 10.60 3.64
CA VAL A 132 9.50 11.56 3.71
C VAL A 132 8.90 12.96 3.68
N ASP A 133 9.12 13.73 4.73
CA ASP A 133 8.53 15.05 4.89
C ASP A 133 9.58 16.13 5.12
N ALA A 134 9.27 17.32 4.64
CA ALA A 134 10.06 18.53 4.85
C ALA A 134 9.14 19.75 4.96
N PRO A 135 9.49 20.75 5.77
CA PRO A 135 8.71 21.97 5.90
C PRO A 135 8.40 22.63 4.56
N VAL A 136 7.19 23.15 4.41
CA VAL A 136 6.73 23.78 3.15
C VAL A 136 7.70 24.86 2.68
N ALA A 137 8.19 25.71 3.57
CA ALA A 137 9.16 26.77 3.24
C ALA A 137 10.44 26.20 2.62
N LEU A 138 10.95 25.10 3.17
CA LEU A 138 12.16 24.44 2.66
C LEU A 138 11.91 23.79 1.29
N ARG A 139 10.73 23.15 1.11
CA ARG A 139 10.34 22.57 -0.18
C ARG A 139 10.24 23.62 -1.30
N ARG A 140 9.65 24.78 -0.98
CA ARG A 140 9.62 25.95 -1.89
C ARG A 140 11.02 26.43 -2.27
N THR A 141 11.89 26.57 -1.30
CA THR A 141 13.30 26.95 -1.54
C THR A 141 13.99 25.94 -2.45
N ARG A 142 13.82 24.64 -2.19
CA ARG A 142 14.38 23.57 -3.02
C ARG A 142 13.83 23.57 -4.45
N LEU A 143 12.53 23.80 -4.63
CA LEU A 143 11.90 23.89 -5.96
C LEU A 143 12.49 25.05 -6.78
N ARG A 144 12.68 26.20 -6.17
CA ARG A 144 13.29 27.36 -6.82
C ARG A 144 14.75 27.12 -7.16
N ALA A 145 15.52 26.65 -6.18
CA ALA A 145 16.97 26.47 -6.37
C ALA A 145 17.33 25.35 -7.35
N LEU A 146 16.57 24.22 -7.32
CA LEU A 146 16.93 23.03 -8.09
C LEU A 146 16.19 22.92 -9.44
N ARG A 147 15.03 23.59 -9.58
CA ARG A 147 14.20 23.52 -10.80
C ARG A 147 14.00 24.86 -11.49
N GLY A 148 14.54 25.95 -10.94
CA GLY A 148 14.43 27.29 -11.52
C GLY A 148 13.00 27.85 -11.53
N LEU A 149 12.10 27.35 -10.69
CA LEU A 149 10.70 27.75 -10.66
C LEU A 149 10.52 29.14 -10.03
N SER A 150 9.51 29.89 -10.47
CA SER A 150 9.06 31.09 -9.81
C SER A 150 8.43 30.77 -8.44
N ASN A 151 8.16 31.79 -7.62
CA ASN A 151 7.46 31.63 -6.35
C ASN A 151 6.06 31.07 -6.58
N GLU A 152 5.33 31.64 -7.55
CA GLU A 152 3.95 31.27 -7.88
C GLU A 152 3.86 29.83 -8.42
N GLU A 153 4.84 29.40 -9.21
CA GLU A 153 4.90 28.01 -9.69
C GLU A 153 5.19 27.03 -8.58
N ALA A 154 6.17 27.36 -7.69
CA ALA A 154 6.46 26.55 -6.53
C ALA A 154 5.26 26.41 -5.59
N ASP A 155 4.54 27.51 -5.35
CA ASP A 155 3.34 27.53 -4.52
C ASP A 155 2.21 26.69 -5.11
N ARG A 156 1.95 26.80 -6.41
CA ARG A 156 0.96 25.96 -7.10
C ARG A 156 1.30 24.47 -7.01
N MET A 157 2.57 24.11 -7.21
CA MET A 157 3.00 22.70 -7.12
C MET A 157 2.88 22.14 -5.70
N VAL A 158 3.15 22.95 -4.69
CA VAL A 158 2.98 22.55 -3.28
C VAL A 158 1.50 22.41 -2.93
N ALA A 159 0.66 23.35 -3.37
CA ALA A 159 -0.78 23.36 -3.09
C ALA A 159 -1.55 22.23 -3.80
N ALA A 160 -1.03 21.73 -4.93
CA ALA A 160 -1.66 20.65 -5.71
C ALA A 160 -1.60 19.27 -5.04
N GLN A 161 -0.82 19.11 -3.97
CA GLN A 161 -0.67 17.83 -3.27
C GLN A 161 -1.40 17.82 -1.93
N MET A 162 -1.81 16.63 -1.50
CA MET A 162 -2.35 16.45 -0.14
C MET A 162 -1.35 16.98 0.90
N PRO A 163 -1.79 17.82 1.86
CA PRO A 163 -0.92 18.30 2.94
C PRO A 163 -0.28 17.18 3.75
N ALA A 164 0.97 17.38 4.16
CA ALA A 164 1.71 16.38 4.93
C ALA A 164 1.03 16.02 6.24
N GLU A 165 0.33 16.96 6.86
CA GLU A 165 -0.43 16.80 8.10
C GLU A 165 -1.52 15.72 7.99
N ARG A 166 -2.07 15.52 6.78
CA ARG A 166 -3.03 14.45 6.48
C ARG A 166 -2.37 13.11 6.18
N LYS A 167 -1.10 13.12 5.72
CA LYS A 167 -0.31 11.92 5.39
C LYS A 167 0.35 11.31 6.64
N ARG A 168 0.82 12.15 7.57
CA ARG A 168 1.54 11.74 8.79
C ARG A 168 0.81 10.67 9.62
N PRO A 169 -0.46 10.87 10.03
CA PRO A 169 -1.16 9.89 10.86
C PRO A 169 -1.48 8.58 10.12
N ARG A 170 -1.37 8.57 8.80
CA ARG A 170 -1.59 7.40 7.94
C ARG A 170 -0.30 6.69 7.54
N SER A 171 0.84 7.15 8.05
CA SER A 171 2.18 6.63 7.74
C SER A 171 2.75 5.89 8.94
N THR A 172 3.39 4.75 8.71
CA THR A 172 4.02 3.95 9.77
C THR A 172 5.27 4.63 10.31
N TYR A 173 6.05 5.24 9.41
CA TYR A 173 7.24 6.01 9.74
C TYR A 173 7.22 7.35 9.02
N VAL A 174 7.71 8.38 9.71
CA VAL A 174 7.98 9.69 9.11
C VAL A 174 9.49 9.94 9.20
N ILE A 175 10.10 10.26 8.06
CA ILE A 175 11.47 10.70 7.97
C ILE A 175 11.45 12.21 7.74
N GLU A 176 11.87 12.96 8.75
CA GLU A 176 12.00 14.40 8.66
C GLU A 176 13.24 14.76 7.85
N ASN A 177 13.08 15.69 6.91
CA ASN A 177 14.16 16.21 6.06
C ASN A 177 14.23 17.74 6.12
N ASP A 178 14.45 18.25 7.30
CA ASP A 178 14.55 19.69 7.64
C ASP A 178 16.00 20.14 7.91
N GLY A 179 16.92 19.19 7.97
CA GLY A 179 18.34 19.40 8.26
C GLY A 179 19.28 19.11 7.08
N THR A 180 20.47 18.65 7.43
CA THR A 180 21.53 18.28 6.50
C THR A 180 21.31 16.91 5.86
N LEU A 181 22.04 16.63 4.78
CA LEU A 181 22.02 15.30 4.14
C LEU A 181 22.47 14.19 5.11
N ALA A 182 23.42 14.45 5.97
CA ALA A 182 23.91 13.49 6.96
C ALA A 182 22.84 13.15 8.00
N GLU A 183 22.05 14.14 8.42
CA GLU A 183 20.91 13.92 9.34
C GLU A 183 19.79 13.13 8.66
N LEU A 184 19.48 13.44 7.40
CA LEU A 184 18.54 12.66 6.61
C LEU A 184 18.99 11.20 6.48
N GLU A 185 20.27 10.97 6.15
CA GLU A 185 20.82 9.61 6.03
C GLU A 185 20.73 8.86 7.37
N LYS A 186 21.06 9.52 8.49
CA LYS A 186 20.93 8.94 9.84
C LYS A 186 19.48 8.56 10.16
N ALA A 187 18.53 9.45 9.86
CA ALA A 187 17.10 9.18 10.06
C ALA A 187 16.62 8.03 9.17
N ALA A 188 16.95 8.03 7.89
CA ALA A 188 16.64 6.98 6.94
C ALA A 188 17.23 5.62 7.37
N LYS A 189 18.48 5.61 7.86
CA LYS A 189 19.15 4.39 8.36
C LYS A 189 18.44 3.78 9.57
N LYS A 190 17.93 4.62 10.49
CA LYS A 190 17.13 4.16 11.63
C LYS A 190 15.85 3.50 11.16
N VAL A 191 15.13 4.12 10.21
CA VAL A 191 13.89 3.54 9.65
C VAL A 191 14.21 2.24 8.91
N PHE A 192 15.25 2.22 8.06
CA PHE A 192 15.63 1.01 7.31
C PHE A 192 16.01 -0.16 8.23
N ALA A 193 16.68 0.11 9.35
CA ALA A 193 16.97 -0.92 10.35
C ALA A 193 15.67 -1.53 10.95
N ASN A 194 14.63 -0.72 11.15
CA ASN A 194 13.32 -1.20 11.57
C ASN A 194 12.64 -2.02 10.46
N LEU A 195 12.71 -1.58 9.19
CA LEU A 195 12.21 -2.36 8.06
C LEU A 195 12.89 -3.72 7.95
N ARG A 196 14.21 -3.80 8.16
CA ARG A 196 14.94 -5.08 8.17
C ARG A 196 14.45 -6.00 9.30
N LYS A 197 14.21 -5.46 10.49
CA LYS A 197 13.65 -6.24 11.61
C LYS A 197 12.24 -6.75 11.27
N ALA A 198 11.40 -5.89 10.68
CA ALA A 198 10.06 -6.27 10.24
C ALA A 198 10.11 -7.32 9.13
N ALA A 199 11.00 -7.18 8.14
CA ALA A 199 11.18 -8.14 7.06
C ALA A 199 11.67 -9.50 7.58
N ALA A 200 12.60 -9.53 8.54
CA ALA A 200 13.06 -10.76 9.18
C ALA A 200 11.92 -11.49 9.91
N ARG A 201 11.05 -10.73 10.58
CA ARG A 201 9.85 -11.27 11.21
C ARG A 201 8.83 -11.78 10.19
N ALA A 202 8.64 -11.07 9.08
CA ALA A 202 7.78 -11.49 7.97
C ALA A 202 8.37 -12.67 7.17
N GLY A 203 9.69 -12.77 7.07
CA GLY A 203 10.41 -13.85 6.37
C GLY A 203 10.26 -15.22 7.04
N VAL A 204 10.01 -15.26 8.36
CA VAL A 204 9.62 -16.49 9.08
C VAL A 204 8.20 -16.95 8.65
N GLN A 205 7.46 -16.10 7.90
CA GLN A 205 6.10 -16.38 7.43
C GLN A 205 6.00 -16.83 5.97
N ASN A 206 7.11 -16.94 5.22
CA ASN A 206 7.12 -17.53 3.89
C ASN A 206 7.04 -19.08 4.00
N GLU A 207 6.00 -19.57 4.64
CA GLU A 207 5.56 -20.94 4.50
C GLU A 207 4.74 -21.04 3.21
N ALA A 208 4.90 -22.18 2.54
CA ALA A 208 4.40 -22.44 1.18
C ALA A 208 2.92 -22.11 0.96
N PRO A 209 2.50 -21.80 -0.28
CA PRO A 209 1.09 -21.72 -0.65
C PRO A 209 0.37 -23.00 -0.21
N GLY A 210 -0.59 -22.90 0.70
CA GLY A 210 -1.31 -24.05 1.28
C GLY A 210 -1.37 -24.06 2.80
N GLN A 211 -0.62 -23.18 3.49
CA GLN A 211 -0.60 -23.13 4.96
C GLN A 211 -1.34 -21.92 5.57
N THR A 212 -2.04 -21.15 4.76
CA THR A 212 -2.87 -20.06 5.30
C THR A 212 -4.07 -20.64 6.03
N LEU A 213 -4.17 -20.34 7.31
CA LEU A 213 -5.24 -20.78 8.19
C LEU A 213 -6.20 -19.64 8.44
N LEU A 214 -7.48 -19.83 8.17
CA LEU A 214 -8.54 -18.99 8.67
C LEU A 214 -9.06 -19.59 10.00
N LEU A 215 -8.93 -18.84 11.08
CA LEU A 215 -9.55 -19.20 12.35
C LEU A 215 -10.90 -18.52 12.48
N THR A 216 -11.94 -19.28 12.71
CA THR A 216 -13.30 -18.79 12.94
C THR A 216 -13.64 -18.91 14.43
N ALA A 217 -13.75 -17.78 15.11
CA ALA A 217 -14.19 -17.68 16.50
C ALA A 217 -15.58 -17.03 16.56
N LEU A 218 -16.58 -17.74 16.08
CA LEU A 218 -17.98 -17.32 16.04
C LEU A 218 -18.75 -18.00 17.18
N ASP A 219 -19.53 -17.21 17.93
CA ASP A 219 -20.58 -17.76 18.77
C ASP A 219 -21.74 -18.25 17.91
N SER A 220 -22.44 -19.28 18.38
CA SER A 220 -23.50 -19.93 17.60
C SER A 220 -24.66 -18.98 17.16
N LYS A 221 -24.82 -17.84 17.82
CA LYS A 221 -25.81 -16.81 17.50
C LYS A 221 -25.38 -15.86 16.39
N ASP A 222 -24.07 -15.65 16.21
CA ASP A 222 -23.50 -14.72 15.23
C ASP A 222 -22.95 -15.46 14.00
N ALA A 223 -22.93 -16.79 14.03
CA ALA A 223 -22.62 -17.63 12.88
C ALA A 223 -23.59 -17.42 11.68
N ALA A 224 -24.68 -16.71 11.92
CA ALA A 224 -25.68 -16.38 10.92
C ALA A 224 -25.39 -15.12 10.09
N ALA A 225 -24.32 -14.35 10.38
CA ALA A 225 -24.01 -13.15 9.62
C ALA A 225 -23.55 -13.54 8.19
N PRO A 226 -24.35 -13.22 7.14
CA PRO A 226 -24.08 -13.68 5.77
C PRO A 226 -22.70 -13.28 5.26
N VAL A 227 -22.22 -12.10 5.69
CA VAL A 227 -20.89 -11.56 5.30
C VAL A 227 -19.74 -12.41 5.85
N LEU A 228 -19.81 -12.82 7.12
CA LEU A 228 -18.78 -13.64 7.74
C LEU A 228 -18.75 -15.05 7.14
N GLN A 229 -19.92 -15.61 6.84
CA GLN A 229 -20.03 -16.89 6.12
C GLN A 229 -19.50 -16.80 4.69
N ALA A 230 -19.71 -15.67 4.01
CA ALA A 230 -19.17 -15.43 2.67
C ALA A 230 -17.65 -15.37 2.69
N ILE A 231 -17.04 -14.74 3.71
CA ILE A 231 -15.58 -14.72 3.90
C ILE A 231 -15.06 -16.15 4.10
N GLU A 232 -15.66 -16.91 5.01
CA GLU A 232 -15.25 -18.30 5.28
C GLU A 232 -15.35 -19.19 4.04
N ARG A 233 -16.46 -19.09 3.29
CA ARG A 233 -16.65 -19.83 2.04
C ARG A 233 -15.54 -19.52 1.03
N ARG A 234 -15.19 -18.26 0.85
CA ARG A 234 -14.15 -17.85 -0.09
C ARG A 234 -12.76 -18.36 0.28
N TYR A 235 -12.43 -18.37 1.58
CA TYR A 235 -11.18 -18.97 2.03
C TYR A 235 -11.14 -20.47 1.73
N ARG A 236 -12.26 -21.19 1.86
CA ARG A 236 -12.37 -22.59 1.46
C ARG A 236 -12.26 -22.78 -0.04
N ASP A 237 -12.97 -21.94 -0.82
CA ASP A 237 -12.93 -22.00 -2.29
C ASP A 237 -11.54 -21.70 -2.86
N ALA A 238 -10.76 -20.87 -2.15
CA ALA A 238 -9.36 -20.60 -2.46
C ALA A 238 -8.38 -21.72 -2.01
N GLY A 239 -8.90 -22.84 -1.50
CA GLY A 239 -8.08 -23.97 -1.03
C GLY A 239 -7.39 -23.75 0.30
N MET A 240 -7.81 -22.74 1.07
CA MET A 240 -7.22 -22.44 2.38
C MET A 240 -7.84 -23.29 3.48
N ARG A 241 -7.06 -23.62 4.48
CA ARG A 241 -7.52 -24.35 5.65
C ARG A 241 -8.37 -23.44 6.53
N VAL A 242 -9.59 -23.88 6.87
CA VAL A 242 -10.50 -23.17 7.77
C VAL A 242 -10.73 -24.01 9.02
N GLU A 243 -10.43 -23.44 10.18
CA GLU A 243 -10.62 -24.11 11.47
C GLU A 243 -11.52 -23.27 12.39
N HIS A 244 -12.42 -23.94 13.08
CA HIS A 244 -13.25 -23.33 14.12
C HIS A 244 -12.54 -23.42 15.48
N THR A 245 -12.55 -22.32 16.22
CA THR A 245 -11.91 -22.25 17.55
C THR A 245 -12.71 -21.38 18.51
N THR A 246 -12.33 -21.38 19.75
CA THR A 246 -12.81 -20.43 20.75
C THR A 246 -11.78 -19.32 20.97
N VAL A 247 -12.15 -18.21 21.61
CA VAL A 247 -11.22 -17.12 21.97
C VAL A 247 -10.01 -17.65 22.76
N LYS A 248 -10.22 -18.63 23.67
CA LYS A 248 -9.14 -19.28 24.40
C LYS A 248 -8.24 -20.15 23.52
N GLY A 249 -8.85 -20.87 22.56
CA GLY A 249 -8.11 -21.66 21.57
C GLY A 249 -7.30 -20.77 20.62
N LEU A 250 -7.82 -19.60 20.27
CA LEU A 250 -7.17 -18.61 19.47
C LEU A 250 -5.80 -18.19 20.03
N ALA A 251 -5.74 -17.88 21.34
CA ALA A 251 -4.49 -17.51 22.00
C ALA A 251 -3.42 -18.60 21.91
N LYS A 252 -3.82 -19.87 21.95
CA LYS A 252 -2.91 -21.01 21.79
C LYS A 252 -2.39 -21.12 20.36
N THR A 253 -3.25 -20.93 19.38
CA THR A 253 -2.90 -21.03 17.95
C THR A 253 -2.02 -19.86 17.53
N LEU A 254 -2.29 -18.63 18.00
CA LEU A 254 -1.46 -17.46 17.76
C LEU A 254 -0.04 -17.62 18.32
N LYS A 255 0.10 -18.23 19.50
CA LYS A 255 1.42 -18.57 20.07
C LYS A 255 2.18 -19.61 19.24
N ALA A 256 1.47 -20.52 18.60
CA ALA A 256 2.07 -21.50 17.70
C ALA A 256 2.50 -20.91 16.32
N GLY A 257 2.18 -19.66 16.08
CA GLY A 257 2.73 -18.92 14.94
C GLY A 257 1.97 -19.05 13.63
N THR A 258 0.70 -19.49 13.63
CA THR A 258 0.09 -19.94 12.39
C THR A 258 -1.05 -19.12 11.82
N PRO A 259 -1.95 -18.35 12.33
CA PRO A 259 -2.98 -17.81 11.46
C PRO A 259 -2.63 -16.47 10.85
N LEU A 260 -3.02 -16.31 9.58
CA LEU A 260 -2.95 -15.05 8.84
C LEU A 260 -4.28 -14.28 8.84
N SER A 261 -5.40 -14.95 9.19
CA SER A 261 -6.71 -14.32 9.22
C SER A 261 -7.59 -14.92 10.32
N ILE A 262 -8.44 -14.08 10.90
CA ILE A 262 -9.38 -14.45 11.95
C ILE A 262 -10.75 -13.88 11.57
N VAL A 263 -11.80 -14.69 11.66
CA VAL A 263 -13.18 -14.23 11.67
C VAL A 263 -13.73 -14.38 13.06
N ALA A 264 -14.21 -13.28 13.64
CA ALA A 264 -14.69 -13.25 15.01
C ALA A 264 -16.04 -12.54 15.14
N THR A 265 -16.77 -12.82 16.19
CA THR A 265 -17.92 -11.99 16.58
C THR A 265 -17.44 -10.65 17.12
N ALA A 266 -18.32 -9.66 17.20
CA ALA A 266 -17.98 -8.37 17.81
C ALA A 266 -17.41 -8.54 19.22
N HIS A 267 -18.01 -9.43 20.00
CA HIS A 267 -17.57 -9.72 21.37
C HIS A 267 -16.23 -10.50 21.42
N ALA A 268 -15.98 -11.36 20.43
CA ALA A 268 -14.74 -12.13 20.33
C ALA A 268 -13.59 -11.32 19.70
N ALA A 269 -13.89 -10.23 19.00
CA ALA A 269 -12.89 -9.42 18.31
C ALA A 269 -11.87 -8.78 19.26
N ASP A 270 -12.34 -8.24 20.39
CA ASP A 270 -11.45 -7.67 21.43
C ASP A 270 -10.55 -8.75 22.05
N GLY A 271 -11.11 -9.93 22.32
CA GLY A 271 -10.35 -11.07 22.80
C GLY A 271 -9.34 -11.61 21.79
N ALA A 272 -9.70 -11.60 20.51
CA ALA A 272 -8.82 -11.97 19.41
C ALA A 272 -7.66 -10.98 19.27
N ARG A 273 -7.95 -9.69 19.37
CA ARG A 273 -6.96 -8.61 19.36
C ARG A 273 -6.00 -8.74 20.55
N ALA A 274 -6.52 -8.88 21.76
CA ALA A 274 -5.69 -9.05 22.95
C ALA A 274 -4.79 -10.30 22.87
N ALA A 275 -5.31 -11.40 22.33
CA ALA A 275 -4.54 -12.62 22.10
C ALA A 275 -3.43 -12.42 21.05
N TRP A 276 -3.70 -11.64 20.02
CA TRP A 276 -2.71 -11.29 19.03
C TRP A 276 -1.62 -10.37 19.61
N GLU A 277 -1.98 -9.35 20.38
CA GLU A 277 -1.04 -8.45 21.06
C GLU A 277 -0.13 -9.20 22.05
N ALA A 278 -0.65 -10.22 22.69
CA ALA A 278 0.10 -11.08 23.62
C ALA A 278 1.01 -12.11 22.94
N ALA A 279 0.93 -12.26 21.61
CA ALA A 279 1.82 -13.14 20.87
C ALA A 279 3.23 -12.53 20.75
N ASP A 280 4.27 -13.35 20.96
CA ASP A 280 5.67 -12.90 20.90
C ASP A 280 6.46 -13.70 19.84
N PRO A 281 6.89 -13.04 18.73
CA PRO A 281 6.44 -11.74 18.26
C PRO A 281 5.03 -11.80 17.62
N PRO A 282 4.22 -10.74 17.74
CA PRO A 282 2.95 -10.69 17.04
C PRO A 282 3.19 -10.65 15.54
N ARG A 283 2.41 -11.42 14.78
CA ARG A 283 2.52 -11.51 13.31
C ARG A 283 1.41 -10.70 12.64
N PRO A 284 1.58 -10.17 11.42
CA PRO A 284 0.48 -9.56 10.69
C PRO A 284 -0.72 -10.49 10.64
N CYS A 285 -1.90 -9.98 10.97
CA CYS A 285 -3.13 -10.74 11.01
C CYS A 285 -4.29 -9.88 10.49
N ARG A 286 -5.24 -10.48 9.77
CA ARG A 286 -6.50 -9.85 9.41
C ARG A 286 -7.58 -10.35 10.33
N LEU A 287 -8.25 -9.42 10.99
CA LEU A 287 -9.40 -9.69 11.85
C LEU A 287 -10.66 -9.14 11.17
N TYR A 288 -11.60 -10.03 10.85
CA TYR A 288 -12.91 -9.70 10.32
C TYR A 288 -13.96 -9.83 11.41
N TYR A 289 -14.77 -8.82 11.61
CA TYR A 289 -15.84 -8.86 12.61
C TYR A 289 -16.99 -7.92 12.22
N LEU A 290 -18.15 -8.08 12.88
CA LEU A 290 -19.24 -7.13 12.80
C LEU A 290 -19.10 -6.09 13.91
N SER A 291 -19.13 -4.81 13.56
CA SER A 291 -19.15 -3.72 14.55
C SER A 291 -20.48 -3.78 15.33
N PRO A 292 -20.46 -3.54 16.67
CA PRO A 292 -21.68 -3.58 17.49
C PRO A 292 -22.59 -2.34 17.35
N ASP A 293 -22.35 -1.46 16.40
CA ASP A 293 -23.20 -0.29 16.14
C ASP A 293 -24.64 -0.67 15.72
N PRO A 294 -25.64 0.22 15.88
CA PRO A 294 -27.03 -0.11 15.62
C PRO A 294 -27.31 -0.65 14.22
N ASP A 295 -26.47 -0.33 13.24
CA ASP A 295 -26.40 -1.00 11.93
C ASP A 295 -25.08 -1.77 11.85
N PRO A 296 -25.08 -3.11 12.00
CA PRO A 296 -23.86 -3.89 12.02
C PRO A 296 -23.11 -3.81 10.70
N ILE A 297 -21.99 -3.11 10.70
CA ILE A 297 -21.08 -2.97 9.57
C ILE A 297 -19.99 -4.03 9.70
N ALA A 298 -19.73 -4.77 8.63
CA ALA A 298 -18.57 -5.65 8.57
C ALA A 298 -17.28 -4.81 8.54
N VAL A 299 -16.35 -5.15 9.40
CA VAL A 299 -15.06 -4.46 9.53
C VAL A 299 -13.94 -5.45 9.34
N ARG A 300 -12.95 -5.06 8.54
CA ARG A 300 -11.64 -5.68 8.50
C ARG A 300 -10.64 -4.84 9.27
N LEU A 301 -9.96 -5.43 10.20
CA LEU A 301 -8.86 -4.83 10.95
C LEU A 301 -7.56 -5.54 10.54
N ASP A 302 -6.68 -4.84 9.87
CA ASP A 302 -5.36 -5.33 9.54
C ASP A 302 -4.43 -5.05 10.73
N LEU A 303 -4.19 -6.07 11.55
CA LEU A 303 -3.32 -6.01 12.74
C LEU A 303 -1.88 -6.26 12.32
N ARG A 304 -1.00 -5.35 12.69
CA ARG A 304 0.43 -5.42 12.39
C ARG A 304 1.25 -5.02 13.62
N PRO A 305 2.46 -5.58 13.80
CA PRO A 305 3.30 -5.24 14.95
C PRO A 305 3.64 -3.75 15.10
N TRP A 306 3.38 -2.96 14.06
CA TRP A 306 3.70 -1.52 13.99
C TRP A 306 2.46 -0.63 13.83
N GLY A 307 1.27 -1.18 13.91
CA GLY A 307 0.02 -0.43 13.83
C GLY A 307 -1.13 -1.24 13.25
N GLU A 308 -2.30 -0.65 13.24
CA GLU A 308 -3.52 -1.26 12.71
C GLU A 308 -4.17 -0.37 11.64
N THR A 309 -4.88 -0.99 10.71
CA THR A 309 -5.72 -0.29 9.74
C THR A 309 -7.13 -0.87 9.80
N ARG A 310 -8.13 0.00 9.99
CA ARG A 310 -9.55 -0.37 10.00
C ARG A 310 -10.18 -0.04 8.68
N VAL A 311 -10.88 -1.00 8.08
CA VAL A 311 -11.61 -0.85 6.82
C VAL A 311 -13.03 -1.30 7.03
N ALA A 312 -14.01 -0.41 6.82
CA ALA A 312 -15.41 -0.80 6.72
C ALA A 312 -15.62 -1.54 5.39
N LEU A 313 -16.40 -2.62 5.42
CA LEU A 313 -16.67 -3.46 4.27
C LEU A 313 -18.13 -3.29 3.89
N SER A 314 -18.41 -2.93 2.64
CA SER A 314 -19.75 -2.97 2.07
C SER A 314 -20.12 -4.38 1.62
N GLU A 315 -21.42 -4.63 1.32
CA GLU A 315 -21.85 -5.91 0.74
C GLU A 315 -21.18 -6.19 -0.62
N GLU A 316 -20.89 -5.14 -1.39
CA GLU A 316 -20.14 -5.22 -2.65
C GLU A 316 -18.66 -5.57 -2.40
N ASP A 317 -18.05 -5.05 -1.33
CA ASP A 317 -16.70 -5.44 -0.90
C ASP A 317 -16.66 -6.91 -0.47
N GLY A 318 -17.78 -7.43 0.04
CA GLY A 318 -18.00 -8.85 0.24
C GLY A 318 -17.73 -9.65 -1.04
N ALA A 319 -18.05 -9.12 -2.24
CA ALA A 319 -17.70 -9.72 -3.54
C ALA A 319 -16.23 -9.56 -3.93
N GLY A 320 -15.53 -8.52 -3.47
CA GLY A 320 -14.10 -8.25 -3.72
C GLY A 320 -13.13 -8.79 -2.67
N LEU A 321 -13.62 -9.38 -1.57
CA LEU A 321 -12.82 -9.91 -0.46
C LEU A 321 -12.22 -11.30 -0.70
N ALA A 322 -12.26 -11.82 -1.95
CA ALA A 322 -11.45 -12.98 -2.26
C ALA A 322 -10.03 -12.72 -1.74
N PRO A 323 -9.40 -13.64 -0.98
CA PRO A 323 -7.99 -13.55 -0.76
C PRO A 323 -7.38 -13.51 -2.15
N ARG A 324 -6.84 -12.38 -2.52
CA ARG A 324 -5.99 -12.34 -3.69
C ARG A 324 -4.80 -13.19 -3.31
N ALA A 325 -4.56 -14.27 -4.05
CA ALA A 325 -3.38 -15.11 -3.88
C ALA A 325 -2.08 -14.31 -4.02
N ASP A 326 -2.19 -13.10 -4.56
CA ASP A 326 -1.14 -12.09 -4.76
C ASP A 326 -0.91 -11.16 -3.54
N LEU A 327 -1.70 -11.30 -2.46
CA LEU A 327 -1.54 -10.55 -1.20
C LEU A 327 -1.16 -11.43 0.00
N LEU A 328 -0.91 -12.71 -0.25
CA LEU A 328 -0.43 -13.68 0.75
C LEU A 328 1.07 -13.85 0.67
#